data_72a2673653ee0693848b46123fd97de8
#
_entry.id   72a2673653ee0693848b46123fd97de8
#
_cell.length_a   1.000
_cell.length_b   1.000
_cell.length_c   1.000
_cell.angle_alpha   90.00
_cell.angle_beta   90.00
_cell.angle_gamma   90.00
#
_symmetry.space_group_name_H-M   'P 1'
#
loop_
_entity.id
_entity.type
_entity.pdbx_description
1 polymer ?
#
loop_
_entity_poly.entity_id
_entity_poly.type
_entity_poly.pdbx_seq_one_letter_code
_entity_poly.pdbx_strand_id
1 'polypeptide(L)'
;MSTFNNDEFEFADPQDIASNKFMAICAYLGILVLIPLLLAKQSTFATFHARQGVNVFLLYVLSSIVSYIPFLPFDGMISGLLYVAAIIFSIIGVINAGKGHMKRLPIIGDLRLL
;
A
#
# COMPACT_ATOMS: atom_id res chain seq x y z
N MET A 1 12.90 10.61 -10.35
CA MET A 1 13.09 11.07 -9.23
C MET A 1 13.91 10.24 -8.39
N SER A 2 14.60 10.88 -7.95
CA SER A 2 15.33 10.22 -7.17
C SER A 2 14.58 9.45 -6.30
N THR A 3 15.21 8.73 -5.70
CA THR A 3 14.67 7.98 -4.75
C THR A 3 14.06 8.83 -3.77
N PHE A 4 12.97 8.37 -3.31
CA PHE A 4 12.38 8.90 -2.15
C PHE A 4 13.26 8.55 -0.99
N ASN A 5 13.65 9.52 -0.20
CA ASN A 5 14.25 9.16 1.05
C ASN A 5 13.22 9.38 2.15
N ASN A 6 13.44 8.76 3.28
CA ASN A 6 12.44 8.81 4.35
C ASN A 6 12.26 10.21 4.91
N ASP A 7 13.32 11.01 4.87
CA ASP A 7 13.24 12.35 5.44
C ASP A 7 12.25 13.20 4.68
N GLU A 8 12.22 13.07 3.33
CA GLU A 8 11.30 13.85 2.54
C GLU A 8 9.86 13.55 2.87
N PHE A 9 9.56 12.28 3.12
CA PHE A 9 8.18 11.86 3.28
C PHE A 9 7.70 11.96 4.71
N GLU A 10 8.61 12.03 5.67
CA GLU A 10 8.18 12.20 7.04
C GLU A 10 7.72 13.61 7.35
N PHE A 11 7.98 14.56 6.46
CA PHE A 11 7.65 15.96 6.68
C PHE A 11 6.52 16.43 5.77
N ALA A 12 5.50 15.58 5.61
CA ALA A 12 4.35 16.02 4.84
C ALA A 12 3.67 17.20 5.51
N ASP A 13 3.01 18.02 4.69
CA ASP A 13 2.30 19.19 5.17
C ASP A 13 1.23 18.74 6.18
N PRO A 14 1.23 19.27 7.40
CA PRO A 14 0.23 18.87 8.39
C PRO A 14 -1.21 19.08 7.94
N GLN A 15 -1.47 20.11 7.14
CA GLN A 15 -2.82 20.33 6.66
C GLN A 15 -3.22 19.27 5.64
N ASP A 16 -2.29 18.86 4.78
CA ASP A 16 -2.54 17.79 3.84
C ASP A 16 -2.83 16.49 4.59
N ILE A 17 -2.06 16.19 5.63
CA ILE A 17 -2.28 15.00 6.44
C ILE A 17 -3.67 15.03 7.04
N ALA A 18 -4.05 16.14 7.65
CA ALA A 18 -5.33 16.24 8.32
C ALA A 18 -6.49 16.08 7.32
N SER A 19 -6.35 16.66 6.13
CA SER A 19 -7.43 16.64 5.15
C SER A 19 -7.56 15.30 4.44
N ASN A 20 -6.48 14.54 4.34
CA ASN A 20 -6.46 13.36 3.49
C ASN A 20 -6.10 12.07 4.23
N LYS A 21 -6.17 12.08 5.57
CA LYS A 21 -5.82 10.91 6.35
C LYS A 21 -6.70 9.73 6.02
N PHE A 22 -8.01 9.95 5.88
CA PHE A 22 -8.94 8.88 5.58
C PHE A 22 -8.61 8.26 4.21
N MET A 23 -8.31 9.10 3.23
CA MET A 23 -7.93 8.62 1.90
C MET A 23 -6.67 7.77 1.96
N ALA A 24 -5.69 8.20 2.76
CA ALA A 24 -4.45 7.45 2.90
C ALA A 24 -4.69 6.09 3.54
N ILE A 25 -5.59 6.02 4.51
CA ILE A 25 -5.93 4.76 5.15
C ILE A 25 -6.61 3.84 4.15
N CYS A 26 -7.51 4.37 3.32
CA CYS A 26 -8.19 3.57 2.31
C CYS A 26 -7.21 2.94 1.33
N ALA A 27 -6.03 3.54 1.15
CA ALA A 27 -5.04 3.02 0.23
C ALA A 27 -4.61 1.59 0.55
N TYR A 28 -4.76 1.16 1.79
CA TYR A 28 -4.30 -0.17 2.20
C TYR A 28 -5.43 -1.17 2.38
N LEU A 29 -6.63 -0.83 1.93
CA LEU A 29 -7.79 -1.68 2.12
C LEU A 29 -8.21 -2.38 0.81
N GLY A 30 -7.26 -2.96 0.11
CA GLY A 30 -7.52 -3.71 -1.09
C GLY A 30 -7.96 -2.83 -2.24
N ILE A 31 -9.09 -3.15 -2.84
CA ILE A 31 -9.58 -2.41 -4.00
C ILE A 31 -9.88 -0.94 -3.68
N LEU A 32 -10.04 -0.61 -2.40
CA LEU A 32 -10.32 0.77 -2.00
C LEU A 32 -9.14 1.70 -2.29
N VAL A 33 -7.97 1.16 -2.64
CA VAL A 33 -6.84 1.97 -3.07
C VAL A 33 -7.22 2.83 -4.29
N LEU A 34 -8.21 2.42 -5.06
CA LEU A 34 -8.65 3.21 -6.21
C LEU A 34 -9.22 4.56 -5.79
N ILE A 35 -9.75 4.67 -4.58
CA ILE A 35 -10.35 5.93 -4.14
C ILE A 35 -9.30 7.04 -4.04
N PRO A 36 -8.21 6.87 -3.29
CA PRO A 36 -7.20 7.94 -3.27
C PRO A 36 -6.48 8.10 -4.60
N LEU A 37 -6.33 7.02 -5.38
CA LEU A 37 -5.70 7.17 -6.69
C LEU A 37 -6.47 8.08 -7.61
N LEU A 38 -7.80 8.05 -7.53
CA LEU A 38 -8.63 8.81 -8.43
C LEU A 38 -9.07 10.14 -7.83
N LEU A 39 -9.26 10.23 -6.53
CA LEU A 39 -9.87 11.38 -5.90
C LEU A 39 -8.92 12.25 -5.10
N ALA A 40 -7.70 11.79 -4.85
CA ALA A 40 -6.76 12.54 -4.01
C ALA A 40 -5.43 12.76 -4.70
N LYS A 41 -5.46 13.02 -6.01
CA LYS A 41 -4.24 13.15 -6.80
C LYS A 41 -3.39 14.35 -6.41
N GLN A 42 -4.01 15.36 -5.83
CA GLN A 42 -3.28 16.56 -5.45
C GLN A 42 -2.66 16.47 -4.07
N SER A 43 -3.00 15.43 -3.31
CA SER A 43 -2.45 15.28 -1.98
C SER A 43 -1.16 14.46 -2.05
N THR A 44 -0.04 15.04 -1.65
CA THR A 44 1.22 14.31 -1.57
C THR A 44 1.13 13.16 -0.59
N PHE A 45 0.48 13.40 0.55
CA PHE A 45 0.34 12.39 1.59
C PHE A 45 -0.49 11.21 1.08
N ALA A 46 -1.67 11.47 0.53
CA ALA A 46 -2.54 10.41 0.06
C ALA A 46 -1.92 9.68 -1.15
N THR A 47 -1.25 10.42 -2.03
CA THR A 47 -0.61 9.80 -3.19
C THR A 47 0.52 8.88 -2.78
N PHE A 48 1.32 9.27 -1.78
CA PHE A 48 2.37 8.40 -1.29
C PHE A 48 1.78 7.08 -0.81
N HIS A 49 0.75 7.14 0.03
CA HIS A 49 0.15 5.92 0.55
C HIS A 49 -0.58 5.14 -0.53
N ALA A 50 -1.16 5.82 -1.51
CA ALA A 50 -1.81 5.11 -2.62
C ALA A 50 -0.80 4.28 -3.42
N ARG A 51 0.40 4.82 -3.64
CA ARG A 51 1.44 4.06 -4.33
C ARG A 51 1.88 2.84 -3.52
N GLN A 52 2.02 3.00 -2.22
CA GLN A 52 2.33 1.86 -1.36
C GLN A 52 1.18 0.86 -1.38
N GLY A 53 -0.05 1.36 -1.35
CA GLY A 53 -1.23 0.50 -1.35
C GLY A 53 -1.41 -0.29 -2.63
N VAL A 54 -0.97 0.24 -3.77
CA VAL A 54 -1.01 -0.52 -5.02
C VAL A 54 -0.13 -1.76 -4.91
N ASN A 55 1.04 -1.63 -4.29
CA ASN A 55 1.91 -2.79 -4.10
C ASN A 55 1.22 -3.84 -3.24
N VAL A 56 0.53 -3.42 -2.19
CA VAL A 56 -0.20 -4.34 -1.32
C VAL A 56 -1.36 -4.98 -2.09
N PHE A 57 -2.09 -4.17 -2.86
CA PHE A 57 -3.21 -4.69 -3.64
C PHE A 57 -2.73 -5.76 -4.63
N LEU A 58 -1.57 -5.55 -5.24
CA LEU A 58 -1.03 -6.53 -6.18
C LEU A 58 -0.62 -7.81 -5.47
N LEU A 59 -0.23 -7.77 -4.20
CA LEU A 59 -0.01 -8.99 -3.44
C LEU A 59 -1.31 -9.77 -3.26
N TYR A 60 -2.42 -9.08 -3.00
CA TYR A 60 -3.71 -9.76 -2.91
C TYR A 60 -4.08 -10.40 -4.24
N VAL A 61 -3.86 -9.68 -5.33
CA VAL A 61 -4.16 -10.20 -6.67
C VAL A 61 -3.28 -11.41 -6.96
N LEU A 62 -1.99 -11.32 -6.64
CA LEU A 62 -1.08 -12.43 -6.88
C LEU A 62 -1.48 -13.66 -6.07
N SER A 63 -1.85 -13.46 -4.81
CA SER A 63 -2.34 -14.57 -3.99
C SER A 63 -3.54 -15.24 -4.64
N SER A 64 -4.47 -14.46 -5.16
CA SER A 64 -5.65 -15.01 -5.82
C SER A 64 -5.28 -15.76 -7.07
N ILE A 65 -4.38 -15.22 -7.88
CA ILE A 65 -3.94 -15.89 -9.11
C ILE A 65 -3.29 -17.23 -8.78
N VAL A 66 -2.41 -17.26 -7.78
CA VAL A 66 -1.72 -18.49 -7.40
C VAL A 66 -2.72 -19.56 -6.99
N SER A 67 -3.78 -19.16 -6.27
CA SER A 67 -4.76 -20.14 -5.79
C SER A 67 -5.57 -20.78 -6.90
N TYR A 68 -5.56 -20.20 -8.10
CA TYR A 68 -6.30 -20.75 -9.24
C TYR A 68 -5.41 -21.48 -10.25
N ILE A 69 -4.11 -21.56 -10.01
CA ILE A 69 -3.22 -22.27 -10.95
C ILE A 69 -3.36 -23.78 -10.73
N PRO A 70 -3.79 -24.52 -11.76
CA PRO A 70 -3.94 -25.97 -11.61
C PRO A 70 -2.55 -26.63 -11.54
N PHE A 71 -2.46 -27.71 -10.80
CA PHE A 71 -1.26 -28.54 -10.69
C PHE A 71 -0.05 -27.84 -10.09
N LEU A 72 -0.23 -26.66 -9.50
CA LEU A 72 0.88 -26.00 -8.82
C LEU A 72 1.05 -26.67 -7.45
N PRO A 73 2.24 -27.25 -7.17
CA PRO A 73 2.45 -27.87 -5.86
C PRO A 73 2.43 -26.82 -4.77
N PHE A 74 1.80 -27.15 -3.65
CA PHE A 74 1.73 -26.31 -2.48
C PHE A 74 1.04 -24.96 -2.77
N ASP A 75 0.10 -24.95 -3.74
CA ASP A 75 -0.57 -23.71 -4.11
C ASP A 75 -1.26 -23.05 -2.92
N GLY A 76 -1.92 -23.85 -2.08
CA GLY A 76 -2.59 -23.30 -0.90
C GLY A 76 -1.62 -22.67 0.09
N MET A 77 -0.44 -23.26 0.26
CA MET A 77 0.57 -22.69 1.15
C MET A 77 1.13 -21.42 0.56
N ILE A 78 1.43 -21.42 -0.74
CA ILE A 78 2.01 -20.23 -1.39
C ILE A 78 1.02 -19.08 -1.37
N SER A 79 -0.23 -19.35 -1.78
CA SER A 79 -1.23 -18.28 -1.81
C SER A 79 -1.55 -17.78 -0.40
N GLY A 80 -1.58 -18.70 0.57
CA GLY A 80 -1.81 -18.30 1.95
C GLY A 80 -0.72 -17.42 2.51
N LEU A 81 0.55 -17.75 2.21
CA LEU A 81 1.66 -16.91 2.66
C LEU A 81 1.61 -15.52 2.02
N LEU A 82 1.27 -15.46 0.73
CA LEU A 82 1.15 -14.17 0.06
C LEU A 82 0.02 -13.36 0.66
N TYR A 83 -1.10 -14.00 0.96
CA TYR A 83 -2.24 -13.32 1.52
C TYR A 83 -1.94 -12.77 2.92
N VAL A 84 -1.28 -13.58 3.75
CA VAL A 84 -0.90 -13.14 5.10
C VAL A 84 0.09 -11.98 5.00
N ALA A 85 1.04 -12.04 4.08
CA ALA A 85 1.98 -10.95 3.89
C ALA A 85 1.24 -9.67 3.50
N ALA A 86 0.25 -9.79 2.60
CA ALA A 86 -0.54 -8.63 2.20
C ALA A 86 -1.29 -8.03 3.40
N ILE A 87 -1.87 -8.88 4.25
CA ILE A 87 -2.57 -8.41 5.43
C ILE A 87 -1.62 -7.66 6.36
N ILE A 88 -0.43 -8.23 6.60
CA ILE A 88 0.55 -7.59 7.48
C ILE A 88 0.95 -6.22 6.92
N PHE A 89 1.24 -6.14 5.63
CA PHE A 89 1.59 -4.86 5.02
C PHE A 89 0.43 -3.88 5.05
N SER A 90 -0.81 -4.36 4.90
CA SER A 90 -1.98 -3.50 5.03
C SER A 90 -2.07 -2.89 6.42
N ILE A 91 -1.85 -3.70 7.44
CA ILE A 91 -1.90 -3.23 8.82
C ILE A 91 -0.82 -2.19 9.07
N ILE A 92 0.41 -2.46 8.64
CA ILE A 92 1.51 -1.51 8.79
C ILE A 92 1.18 -0.21 8.08
N GLY A 93 0.65 -0.29 6.86
CA GLY A 93 0.31 0.90 6.10
C GLY A 93 -0.79 1.71 6.72
N VAL A 94 -1.83 1.05 7.22
CA VAL A 94 -2.92 1.74 7.90
C VAL A 94 -2.42 2.45 9.15
N ILE A 95 -1.53 1.81 9.90
CA ILE A 95 -0.96 2.44 11.09
C ILE A 95 -0.15 3.67 10.70
N ASN A 96 0.70 3.56 9.68
CA ASN A 96 1.50 4.71 9.24
C ASN A 96 0.62 5.84 8.76
N ALA A 97 -0.40 5.55 7.97
CA ALA A 97 -1.32 6.56 7.49
C ALA A 97 -2.10 7.20 8.64
N GLY A 98 -2.53 6.39 9.59
CA GLY A 98 -3.27 6.89 10.75
C GLY A 98 -2.44 7.78 11.65
N LYS A 99 -1.11 7.55 11.68
CA LYS A 99 -0.21 8.40 12.44
C LYS A 99 0.26 9.62 11.67
N GLY A 100 -0.13 9.75 10.41
CA GLY A 100 0.32 10.86 9.58
C GLY A 100 1.72 10.71 9.06
N HIS A 101 2.26 9.49 9.05
CA HIS A 101 3.63 9.25 8.61
C HIS A 101 3.65 8.81 7.15
N MET A 102 4.65 9.26 6.41
CA MET A 102 4.87 8.84 5.03
C MET A 102 6.06 7.89 4.98
N LYS A 103 5.93 6.75 5.66
CA LYS A 103 6.99 5.75 5.71
C LYS A 103 6.69 4.65 4.72
N ARG A 104 7.73 4.18 4.05
CA ARG A 104 7.61 3.08 3.11
C ARG A 104 7.38 1.79 3.86
N LEU A 105 6.62 0.89 3.21
CA LEU A 105 6.45 -0.45 3.76
C LEU A 105 7.78 -1.20 3.68
N PRO A 106 8.06 -2.09 4.64
CA PRO A 106 9.25 -2.91 4.55
C PRO A 106 9.19 -3.81 3.32
N ILE A 107 10.34 -4.05 2.71
CA ILE A 107 10.52 -4.94 1.56
C ILE A 107 9.85 -4.41 0.31
N ILE A 108 8.52 -4.24 0.31
CA ILE A 108 7.81 -3.87 -0.91
C ILE A 108 7.66 -2.38 -1.10
N GLY A 109 8.02 -1.58 -0.10
CA GLY A 109 7.80 -0.14 -0.17
C GLY A 109 8.67 0.55 -1.21
N ASP A 110 9.76 -0.10 -1.64
CA ASP A 110 10.65 0.46 -2.65
C ASP A 110 10.21 0.13 -4.07
N LEU A 111 9.21 -0.73 -4.24
CA LEU A 111 8.71 -1.03 -5.57
C LEU A 111 7.96 0.17 -6.11
N ARG A 112 8.24 0.53 -7.33
CA ARG A 112 7.66 1.73 -7.93
C ARG A 112 6.82 1.32 -9.12
N LEU A 113 5.66 0.79 -8.83
CA LEU A 113 4.75 0.30 -9.86
C LEU A 113 3.89 1.40 -10.46
N LEU A 114 3.84 2.55 -9.82
CA LEU A 114 3.12 3.71 -10.36
C LEU A 114 4.03 4.92 -10.48
#